data_0d90b2119cd358dd120084b4b7d5903f
#
_entry.id   0d90b2119cd358dd120084b4b7d5903f
#
_cell.length_a   1.000
_cell.length_b   1.000
_cell.length_c   1.000
_cell.angle_alpha   90.00
_cell.angle_beta   90.00
_cell.angle_gamma   90.00
#
_symmetry.space_group_name_H-M   'P 1'
#
loop_
_entity.id
_entity.type
_entity.pdbx_description
1 polymer ?
#
loop_
_entity_poly.entity_id
_entity_poly.type
_entity_poly.pdbx_seq_one_letter_code
_entity_poly.pdbx_strand_id
1 'polypeptide(L)'
;MAKITFTGGDDFGEKLAQLSHADARGMIKRAVKRGAAPVADAIKEAIRALVVTEEGYERHGSERHMLTSITKRQKEGLLESMGIASIREDKNGFINVKVGFDGYNTVKTKKFPQGQPNALIARAINSGTSFRKKTRFIDKAVKKTEAQSIKAMNESINADIREIFEK
;
A
#
# COMPACT_ATOMS: atom_id res chain seq x y z
N MET A 1 -17.43 8.38 -16.85
CA MET A 1 -18.49 8.46 -15.81
C MET A 1 -19.24 7.13 -15.82
N ALA A 2 -19.19 6.37 -14.75
CA ALA A 2 -19.98 5.15 -14.61
C ALA A 2 -21.39 5.57 -14.18
N LYS A 3 -22.39 5.32 -15.03
CA LYS A 3 -23.81 5.55 -14.74
C LYS A 3 -24.35 4.28 -14.10
N ILE A 4 -24.56 4.30 -12.78
CA ILE A 4 -25.24 3.20 -12.10
C ILE A 4 -26.73 3.48 -12.17
N THR A 5 -27.48 2.63 -12.87
CA THR A 5 -28.94 2.70 -12.96
C THR A 5 -29.50 1.64 -12.01
N PHE A 6 -30.17 2.08 -10.93
CA PHE A 6 -30.88 1.20 -10.03
C PHE A 6 -32.33 1.04 -10.50
N THR A 7 -32.75 -0.18 -10.78
CA THR A 7 -34.15 -0.55 -10.99
C THR A 7 -34.68 -1.21 -9.71
N GLY A 8 -35.07 -0.42 -8.74
CA GLY A 8 -35.63 -0.91 -7.49
C GLY A 8 -36.24 0.25 -6.72
N GLY A 9 -37.46 0.08 -6.33
CA GLY A 9 -38.42 0.90 -5.61
C GLY A 9 -38.07 2.32 -5.17
N ASP A 10 -39.06 3.18 -5.21
CA ASP A 10 -38.98 4.60 -4.86
C ASP A 10 -38.32 4.87 -3.48
N ASP A 11 -38.50 3.96 -2.52
CA ASP A 11 -37.94 4.03 -1.16
C ASP A 11 -36.39 3.98 -1.12
N PHE A 12 -35.75 3.21 -2.01
CA PHE A 12 -34.27 3.17 -2.06
C PHE A 12 -33.67 4.44 -2.65
N GLY A 13 -34.31 5.01 -3.66
CA GLY A 13 -33.90 6.27 -4.27
C GLY A 13 -34.02 7.44 -3.27
N GLU A 14 -35.09 7.50 -2.51
CA GLU A 14 -35.33 8.52 -1.47
C GLU A 14 -34.31 8.42 -0.33
N LYS A 15 -34.02 7.22 0.16
CA LYS A 15 -33.01 7.01 1.22
C LYS A 15 -31.61 7.38 0.75
N LEU A 16 -31.25 7.03 -0.50
CA LEU A 16 -29.98 7.49 -1.10
C LEU A 16 -29.90 9.00 -1.25
N ALA A 17 -31.01 9.65 -1.61
CA ALA A 17 -31.08 11.11 -1.70
C ALA A 17 -30.94 11.80 -0.34
N GLN A 18 -31.34 11.14 0.73
CA GLN A 18 -31.18 11.61 2.12
C GLN A 18 -29.77 11.46 2.66
N LEU A 19 -28.91 10.66 1.99
CA LEU A 19 -27.51 10.55 2.40
C LEU A 19 -26.83 11.92 2.29
N SER A 20 -26.46 12.48 3.43
CA SER A 20 -25.71 13.73 3.41
C SER A 20 -24.37 13.54 2.69
N HIS A 21 -23.88 14.58 2.06
CA HIS A 21 -22.57 14.56 1.42
C HIS A 21 -21.45 14.18 2.41
N ALA A 22 -21.64 14.48 3.69
CA ALA A 22 -20.72 14.13 4.77
C ALA A 22 -20.71 12.62 5.05
N ASP A 23 -21.87 11.96 5.05
CA ASP A 23 -22.00 10.52 5.28
C ASP A 23 -21.36 9.73 4.14
N ALA A 24 -21.65 10.09 2.88
CA ALA A 24 -21.05 9.51 1.71
C ALA A 24 -19.50 9.59 1.74
N ARG A 25 -18.95 10.73 2.15
CA ARG A 25 -17.49 10.90 2.30
C ARG A 25 -16.94 10.04 3.43
N GLY A 26 -17.66 9.89 4.53
CA GLY A 26 -17.31 8.98 5.62
C GLY A 26 -17.20 7.54 5.18
N MET A 27 -18.19 7.06 4.42
CA MET A 27 -18.21 5.71 3.82
C MET A 27 -17.00 5.49 2.90
N ILE A 28 -16.73 6.43 1.99
CA ILE A 28 -15.59 6.34 1.07
C ILE A 28 -14.27 6.26 1.85
N LYS A 29 -14.09 7.09 2.89
CA LYS A 29 -12.89 7.07 3.73
C LYS A 29 -12.68 5.72 4.40
N ARG A 30 -13.74 5.11 4.95
CA ARG A 30 -13.69 3.77 5.56
C ARG A 30 -13.35 2.72 4.51
N ALA A 31 -14.00 2.73 3.37
CA ALA A 31 -13.78 1.78 2.28
C ALA A 31 -12.33 1.83 1.76
N VAL A 32 -11.81 3.02 1.46
CA VAL A 32 -10.43 3.21 0.98
C VAL A 32 -9.42 2.70 2.00
N LYS A 33 -9.64 2.95 3.29
CA LYS A 33 -8.77 2.44 4.36
C LYS A 33 -8.81 0.91 4.45
N ARG A 34 -9.99 0.31 4.35
CA ARG A 34 -10.14 -1.16 4.35
C ARG A 34 -9.49 -1.80 3.13
N GLY A 35 -9.63 -1.19 1.95
CA GLY A 35 -8.98 -1.66 0.73
C GLY A 35 -7.45 -1.56 0.76
N ALA A 36 -6.88 -0.65 1.54
CA ALA A 36 -5.44 -0.51 1.69
C ALA A 36 -4.80 -1.62 2.54
N ALA A 37 -5.55 -2.23 3.47
CA ALA A 37 -5.03 -3.24 4.39
C ALA A 37 -4.45 -4.48 3.69
N PRO A 38 -5.16 -5.15 2.75
CA PRO A 38 -4.62 -6.30 2.03
C PRO A 38 -3.31 -6.00 1.29
N VAL A 39 -3.18 -4.78 0.73
CA VAL A 39 -1.96 -4.34 0.04
C VAL A 39 -0.80 -4.21 1.03
N ALA A 40 -1.03 -3.56 2.17
CA ALA A 40 -0.01 -3.39 3.20
C ALA A 40 0.48 -4.73 3.75
N ASP A 41 -0.43 -5.66 4.01
CA ASP A 41 -0.11 -6.99 4.52
C ASP A 41 0.69 -7.80 3.49
N ALA A 42 0.28 -7.79 2.22
CA ALA A 42 1.00 -8.49 1.15
C ALA A 42 2.41 -7.92 0.92
N ILE A 43 2.61 -6.60 1.04
CA ILE A 43 3.94 -5.99 0.96
C ILE A 43 4.79 -6.42 2.16
N LYS A 44 4.24 -6.46 3.39
CA LYS A 44 4.95 -6.97 4.56
C LYS A 44 5.37 -8.43 4.39
N GLU A 45 4.49 -9.28 3.88
CA GLU A 45 4.83 -10.68 3.54
C GLU A 45 5.94 -10.76 2.50
N ALA A 46 5.85 -9.95 1.45
CA ALA A 46 6.88 -9.89 0.42
C ALA A 46 8.24 -9.44 0.98
N ILE A 47 8.27 -8.50 1.94
CA ILE A 47 9.51 -8.11 2.65
C ILE A 47 10.04 -9.27 3.48
N ARG A 48 9.18 -10.02 4.19
CA ARG A 48 9.61 -11.20 4.97
C ARG A 48 10.25 -12.27 4.10
N ALA A 49 9.80 -12.41 2.86
CA ALA A 49 10.34 -13.36 1.88
C ALA A 49 11.66 -12.90 1.21
N LEU A 50 12.10 -11.64 1.40
CA LEU A 50 13.36 -11.17 0.84
C LEU A 50 14.55 -11.90 1.49
N VAL A 51 15.50 -12.33 0.64
CA VAL A 51 16.72 -13.01 1.06
C VAL A 51 17.61 -12.04 1.85
N VAL A 52 18.13 -12.51 2.97
CA VAL A 52 19.02 -11.75 3.86
C VAL A 52 20.40 -12.39 3.84
N THR A 53 21.43 -11.57 3.67
CA THR A 53 22.84 -11.95 3.86
C THR A 53 23.51 -10.92 4.75
N GLU A 54 24.61 -11.29 5.41
CA GLU A 54 25.33 -10.36 6.30
C GLU A 54 25.84 -9.13 5.57
N GLU A 55 26.35 -9.30 4.36
CA GLU A 55 26.88 -8.24 3.51
C GLU A 55 25.84 -7.62 2.57
N GLY A 56 24.63 -8.20 2.46
CA GLY A 56 23.59 -7.74 1.53
C GLY A 56 23.85 -8.06 0.08
N TYR A 57 24.86 -8.88 -0.24
CA TYR A 57 25.17 -9.32 -1.59
C TYR A 57 25.72 -10.75 -1.62
N GLU A 58 25.51 -11.42 -2.74
CA GLU A 58 26.15 -12.69 -3.07
C GLU A 58 27.24 -12.43 -4.11
N ARG A 59 28.40 -13.07 -3.95
CA ARG A 59 29.46 -13.02 -4.95
C ARG A 59 29.17 -14.04 -6.04
N HIS A 60 28.88 -13.56 -7.23
CA HIS A 60 28.79 -14.40 -8.42
C HIS A 60 30.04 -14.17 -9.30
N GLY A 61 31.08 -15.00 -9.12
CA GLY A 61 32.26 -15.02 -10.00
C GLY A 61 33.05 -13.72 -10.09
N SER A 62 33.78 -13.54 -11.22
CA SER A 62 34.60 -12.37 -11.52
C SER A 62 33.81 -11.19 -12.13
N GLU A 63 32.53 -11.39 -12.43
CA GLU A 63 31.69 -10.36 -13.02
C GLU A 63 31.00 -9.51 -11.97
N ARG A 64 30.77 -8.21 -12.31
CA ARG A 64 30.16 -7.16 -11.46
C ARG A 64 29.32 -7.70 -10.30
N HIS A 65 29.76 -7.45 -9.09
CA HIS A 65 29.01 -7.79 -7.88
C HIS A 65 27.66 -7.08 -7.87
N MET A 66 26.60 -7.79 -8.18
CA MET A 66 25.24 -7.27 -8.05
C MET A 66 24.65 -7.69 -6.71
N LEU A 67 24.12 -6.72 -5.98
CA LEU A 67 23.36 -6.99 -4.76
C LEU A 67 22.07 -7.74 -5.11
N THR A 68 21.91 -8.97 -4.61
CA THR A 68 20.73 -9.82 -4.81
C THR A 68 19.90 -9.97 -3.56
N SER A 69 20.48 -9.65 -2.40
CA SER A 69 19.90 -9.76 -1.07
C SER A 69 19.89 -8.41 -0.35
N ILE A 70 19.36 -8.40 0.85
CA ILE A 70 19.34 -7.23 1.75
C ILE A 70 19.99 -7.59 3.08
N THR A 71 20.45 -6.59 3.83
CA THR A 71 20.91 -6.83 5.18
C THR A 71 19.73 -7.00 6.15
N LYS A 72 19.99 -7.66 7.29
CA LYS A 72 19.01 -7.82 8.37
C LYS A 72 18.44 -6.47 8.82
N ARG A 73 19.30 -5.47 9.03
CA ARG A 73 18.90 -4.10 9.40
C ARG A 73 17.99 -3.43 8.36
N GLN A 74 18.27 -3.63 7.07
CA GLN A 74 17.40 -3.11 6.01
C GLN A 74 16.03 -3.77 6.05
N LYS A 75 15.98 -5.09 6.26
CA LYS A 75 14.72 -5.85 6.35
C LYS A 75 13.87 -5.39 7.53
N GLU A 76 14.47 -5.26 8.70
CA GLU A 76 13.81 -4.77 9.92
C GLU A 76 13.26 -3.35 9.72
N GLY A 77 14.08 -2.42 9.25
CA GLY A 77 13.65 -1.05 8.97
C GLY A 77 12.52 -0.96 7.93
N LEU A 78 12.51 -1.83 6.91
CA LEU A 78 11.42 -1.90 5.94
C LEU A 78 10.13 -2.44 6.58
N LEU A 79 10.21 -3.45 7.44
CA LEU A 79 9.03 -4.01 8.13
C LEU A 79 8.42 -3.01 9.11
N GLU A 80 9.25 -2.32 9.89
CA GLU A 80 8.83 -1.33 10.87
C GLU A 80 8.21 -0.08 10.21
N SER A 81 8.79 0.36 9.10
CA SER A 81 8.37 1.57 8.40
C SER A 81 7.18 1.37 7.44
N MET A 82 6.82 0.10 7.15
CA MET A 82 5.74 -0.20 6.22
C MET A 82 4.38 0.04 6.86
N GLY A 83 3.60 0.96 6.29
CA GLY A 83 2.31 1.34 6.85
C GLY A 83 1.33 1.92 5.84
N ILE A 84 0.18 2.28 6.38
CA ILE A 84 -0.90 2.98 5.68
C ILE A 84 -0.93 4.41 6.21
N ALA A 85 -0.70 5.38 5.34
CA ALA A 85 -0.71 6.79 5.72
C ALA A 85 -2.13 7.29 6.07
N SER A 86 -2.21 8.47 6.63
CA SER A 86 -3.49 9.14 6.87
C SER A 86 -4.23 9.38 5.54
N ILE A 87 -5.56 9.24 5.60
CA ILE A 87 -6.43 9.53 4.47
C ILE A 87 -6.29 11.01 4.11
N ARG A 88 -6.14 11.28 2.83
CA ARG A 88 -6.08 12.64 2.30
C ARG A 88 -7.14 12.83 1.24
N GLU A 89 -7.55 14.06 1.08
CA GLU A 89 -8.38 14.52 0.00
C GLU A 89 -7.55 15.47 -0.86
N ASP A 90 -7.59 15.28 -2.16
CA ASP A 90 -6.90 16.16 -3.10
C ASP A 90 -7.76 17.40 -3.43
N LYS A 91 -7.18 18.31 -4.24
CA LYS A 91 -7.83 19.55 -4.65
C LYS A 91 -9.13 19.35 -5.45
N ASN A 92 -9.32 18.16 -6.03
CA ASN A 92 -10.47 17.78 -6.83
C ASN A 92 -11.53 17.01 -6.02
N GLY A 93 -11.31 16.85 -4.70
CA GLY A 93 -12.22 16.12 -3.82
C GLY A 93 -12.01 14.60 -3.83
N PHE A 94 -10.97 14.07 -4.50
CA PHE A 94 -10.68 12.64 -4.48
C PHE A 94 -10.07 12.22 -3.15
N ILE A 95 -10.73 11.26 -2.52
CA ILE A 95 -10.26 10.64 -1.28
C ILE A 95 -9.24 9.56 -1.63
N ASN A 96 -8.06 9.65 -1.06
CA ASN A 96 -6.98 8.71 -1.28
C ASN A 96 -6.23 8.35 0.01
N VAL A 97 -5.57 7.21 -0.02
CA VAL A 97 -4.66 6.75 1.02
C VAL A 97 -3.38 6.22 0.36
N LYS A 98 -2.25 6.46 0.99
CA LYS A 98 -0.97 5.95 0.53
C LYS A 98 -0.55 4.77 1.39
N VAL A 99 -0.09 3.72 0.72
CA VAL A 99 0.56 2.56 1.35
C VAL A 99 2.04 2.63 1.01
N GLY A 100 2.91 2.57 1.99
CA GLY A 100 4.34 2.73 1.73
C GLY A 100 5.20 2.76 2.98
N PHE A 101 6.39 3.33 2.83
CA PHE A 101 7.44 3.31 3.83
C PHE A 101 7.68 4.73 4.36
N ASP A 102 7.84 4.84 5.67
CA ASP A 102 8.16 6.10 6.35
C ASP A 102 9.53 6.02 7.02
N GLY A 103 10.03 7.18 7.46
CA GLY A 103 11.24 7.29 8.25
C GLY A 103 12.53 6.84 7.56
N TYR A 104 13.53 6.62 8.41
CA TYR A 104 14.90 6.34 8.00
C TYR A 104 15.38 5.04 8.60
N ASN A 105 16.21 4.33 7.84
CA ASN A 105 16.91 3.14 8.30
C ASN A 105 18.13 3.53 9.13
N THR A 106 18.58 2.65 10.02
CA THR A 106 19.77 2.85 10.85
C THR A 106 21.10 2.75 10.08
N VAL A 107 21.06 2.33 8.81
CA VAL A 107 22.25 2.21 7.95
C VAL A 107 22.70 3.59 7.49
N LYS A 108 23.82 4.05 8.07
CA LYS A 108 24.42 5.33 7.72
C LYS A 108 25.36 5.20 6.53
N THR A 109 25.32 6.17 5.63
CA THR A 109 26.23 6.28 4.50
C THR A 109 26.79 7.71 4.42
N LYS A 110 27.85 7.94 3.61
CA LYS A 110 28.38 9.31 3.38
C LYS A 110 27.30 10.28 2.92
N LYS A 111 26.37 9.82 2.08
CA LYS A 111 25.25 10.63 1.54
C LYS A 111 24.10 10.77 2.56
N PHE A 112 23.92 9.83 3.45
CA PHE A 112 22.85 9.79 4.45
C PHE A 112 23.43 9.55 5.84
N PRO A 113 24.04 10.55 6.48
CA PRO A 113 24.71 10.40 7.76
C PRO A 113 23.74 10.08 8.91
N GLN A 114 22.46 10.40 8.75
CA GLN A 114 21.41 10.11 9.73
C GLN A 114 20.64 8.81 9.42
N GLY A 115 21.00 8.09 8.37
CA GLY A 115 20.36 6.89 7.87
C GLY A 115 19.72 7.08 6.49
N GLN A 116 19.56 5.99 5.76
CA GLN A 116 18.90 6.03 4.45
C GLN A 116 17.38 6.07 4.61
N PRO A 117 16.63 6.86 3.81
CA PRO A 117 15.18 6.79 3.78
C PRO A 117 14.69 5.37 3.42
N ASN A 118 13.80 4.81 4.21
CA ASN A 118 13.25 3.47 3.97
C ASN A 118 12.55 3.37 2.60
N ALA A 119 11.85 4.41 2.17
CA ALA A 119 11.25 4.49 0.84
C ALA A 119 12.29 4.39 -0.30
N LEU A 120 13.49 4.96 -0.11
CA LEU A 120 14.57 4.86 -1.09
C LEU A 120 15.13 3.44 -1.17
N ILE A 121 15.30 2.79 -0.02
CA ILE A 121 15.75 1.39 0.07
C ILE A 121 14.72 0.47 -0.61
N ALA A 122 13.45 0.62 -0.28
CA ALA A 122 12.36 -0.14 -0.87
C ALA A 122 12.33 0.02 -2.41
N ARG A 123 12.45 1.25 -2.91
CA ARG A 123 12.52 1.54 -4.35
C ARG A 123 13.71 0.87 -5.00
N ALA A 124 14.90 0.94 -4.39
CA ALA A 124 16.11 0.33 -4.93
C ALA A 124 16.00 -1.21 -5.03
N ILE A 125 15.35 -1.84 -4.05
CA ILE A 125 15.12 -3.29 -4.06
C ILE A 125 14.04 -3.67 -5.09
N ASN A 126 12.94 -2.92 -5.15
CA ASN A 126 11.83 -3.20 -6.06
C ASN A 126 12.22 -3.02 -7.53
N SER A 127 12.78 -1.87 -7.86
CA SER A 127 13.07 -1.47 -9.25
C SER A 127 14.48 -1.82 -9.72
N GLY A 128 15.38 -2.14 -8.78
CA GLY A 128 16.79 -2.36 -9.06
C GLY A 128 17.57 -1.06 -9.22
N THR A 129 18.87 -1.19 -9.34
CA THR A 129 19.84 -0.12 -9.62
C THR A 129 20.97 -0.67 -10.50
N SER A 130 21.95 0.15 -10.88
CA SER A 130 23.14 -0.30 -11.64
C SER A 130 23.94 -1.39 -10.92
N PHE A 131 23.79 -1.52 -9.59
CA PHE A 131 24.50 -2.47 -8.75
C PHE A 131 23.57 -3.40 -7.96
N ARG A 132 22.25 -3.32 -8.17
CA ARG A 132 21.25 -4.16 -7.48
C ARG A 132 20.27 -4.77 -8.46
N LYS A 133 20.06 -6.07 -8.37
CA LYS A 133 19.05 -6.78 -9.16
C LYS A 133 17.64 -6.40 -8.68
N LYS A 134 16.73 -6.12 -9.62
CA LYS A 134 15.32 -5.84 -9.32
C LYS A 134 14.59 -7.08 -8.83
N THR A 135 13.75 -6.92 -7.81
CA THR A 135 12.91 -8.01 -7.27
C THR A 135 11.44 -7.88 -7.66
N ARG A 136 10.98 -6.65 -7.87
CA ARG A 136 9.57 -6.29 -8.09
C ARG A 136 8.64 -6.77 -6.96
N PHE A 137 9.12 -6.81 -5.73
CA PHE A 137 8.35 -7.36 -4.62
C PHE A 137 7.10 -6.56 -4.31
N ILE A 138 7.15 -5.23 -4.40
CA ILE A 138 6.00 -4.33 -4.22
C ILE A 138 5.02 -4.52 -5.39
N ASP A 139 5.50 -4.47 -6.63
CA ASP A 139 4.64 -4.56 -7.82
C ASP A 139 3.86 -5.89 -7.84
N LYS A 140 4.54 -6.99 -7.48
CA LYS A 140 3.92 -8.31 -7.38
C LYS A 140 2.87 -8.38 -6.26
N ALA A 141 3.16 -7.80 -5.09
CA ALA A 141 2.24 -7.77 -3.96
C ALA A 141 0.98 -6.96 -4.31
N VAL A 142 1.14 -5.77 -4.88
CA VAL A 142 0.02 -4.92 -5.33
C VAL A 142 -0.85 -5.65 -6.35
N LYS A 143 -0.26 -6.21 -7.40
CA LYS A 143 -1.01 -6.94 -8.43
C LYS A 143 -1.75 -8.15 -7.87
N LYS A 144 -1.14 -8.88 -6.93
CA LYS A 144 -1.75 -10.06 -6.30
C LYS A 144 -2.98 -9.70 -5.47
N THR A 145 -3.00 -8.53 -4.86
CA THR A 145 -4.05 -8.12 -3.90
C THR A 145 -5.09 -7.17 -4.48
N GLU A 146 -4.99 -6.79 -5.75
CA GLU A 146 -5.89 -5.83 -6.41
C GLU A 146 -7.36 -6.23 -6.26
N ALA A 147 -7.71 -7.46 -6.64
CA ALA A 147 -9.08 -7.97 -6.53
C ALA A 147 -9.57 -8.03 -5.07
N GLN A 148 -8.70 -8.44 -4.14
CA GLN A 148 -9.03 -8.49 -2.72
C GLN A 148 -9.25 -7.10 -2.14
N SER A 149 -8.48 -6.11 -2.55
CA SER A 149 -8.63 -4.72 -2.14
C SER A 149 -9.95 -4.13 -2.62
N ILE A 150 -10.31 -4.36 -3.89
CA ILE A 150 -11.59 -3.94 -4.45
C ILE A 150 -12.75 -4.60 -3.71
N LYS A 151 -12.65 -5.91 -3.44
CA LYS A 151 -13.66 -6.64 -2.67
C LYS A 151 -13.84 -6.05 -1.27
N ALA A 152 -12.75 -5.79 -0.56
CA ALA A 152 -12.80 -5.20 0.79
C ALA A 152 -13.42 -3.79 0.79
N MET A 153 -13.17 -2.98 -0.24
CA MET A 153 -13.82 -1.67 -0.41
C MET A 153 -15.32 -1.82 -0.64
N ASN A 154 -15.74 -2.71 -1.53
CA ASN A 154 -17.15 -2.95 -1.83
C ASN A 154 -17.91 -3.50 -0.61
N GLU A 155 -17.32 -4.44 0.13
CA GLU A 155 -17.91 -4.98 1.36
C GLU A 155 -18.09 -3.88 2.42
N SER A 156 -17.12 -2.96 2.53
CA SER A 156 -17.23 -1.83 3.45
C SER A 156 -18.39 -0.90 3.08
N ILE A 157 -18.51 -0.54 1.80
CA ILE A 157 -19.58 0.33 1.31
C ILE A 157 -20.94 -0.35 1.50
N ASN A 158 -21.04 -1.63 1.14
CA ASN A 158 -22.30 -2.38 1.30
C ASN A 158 -22.72 -2.52 2.76
N ALA A 159 -21.78 -2.68 3.70
CA ALA A 159 -22.08 -2.72 5.12
C ALA A 159 -22.62 -1.37 5.62
N ASP A 160 -21.96 -0.28 5.23
CA ASP A 160 -22.39 1.07 5.60
C ASP A 160 -23.78 1.41 5.02
N ILE A 161 -24.04 1.01 3.76
CA ILE A 161 -25.36 1.16 3.14
C ILE A 161 -26.44 0.40 3.92
N ARG A 162 -26.20 -0.87 4.25
CA ARG A 162 -27.16 -1.67 5.03
C ARG A 162 -27.48 -1.01 6.37
N GLU A 163 -26.47 -0.53 7.09
CA GLU A 163 -26.67 0.15 8.38
C GLU A 163 -27.58 1.38 8.27
N ILE A 164 -27.54 2.09 7.15
CA ILE A 164 -28.38 3.26 6.90
C ILE A 164 -29.84 2.86 6.60
N PHE A 165 -30.03 1.74 5.90
CA PHE A 165 -31.37 1.29 5.53
C PHE A 165 -32.09 0.46 6.62
N GLU A 166 -31.36 -0.08 7.59
CA GLU A 166 -31.92 -0.84 8.70
C GLU A 166 -32.32 0.04 9.89
N LYS A 167 -31.96 1.33 9.87
CA LYS A 167 -32.40 2.36 10.83
C LYS A 167 -33.65 3.10 10.35
#